data_52ebda02363c42ba27dfb8a416b60981
#
_entry.id   52ebda02363c42ba27dfb8a416b60981
#
_cell.length_a   1.000
_cell.length_b   1.000
_cell.length_c   1.000
_cell.angle_alpha   90.00
_cell.angle_beta   90.00
_cell.angle_gamma   90.00
#
_symmetry.space_group_name_H-M   'P 1'
#
loop_
_entity.id
_entity.type
_entity.pdbx_description
1 polymer ?
#
loop_
_entity_poly.entity_id
_entity_poly.type
_entity_poly.pdbx_seq_one_letter_code
_entity_poly.pdbx_strand_id
1 'polypeptide(L)'
;MGAGLKSKKSKDKRLIWLSALGLLLLPNLALGFCHEMEVVGARVYRVAANVPGEILIEWFGHSTFQITSAKGTRILTDPHGRDDLPRPALPQHIVTTSHQHGPHSNLWMAKGNPVILEGLTPGGENWRSVHTSIKDVSVYTVPAYHDKSRGHQRGKNAIFVFRVDDICIAHLGDLGHLLTPDQLKMLGKIDILLVPLAGGFYTITASEAREVTKQVHPRIAIPDHYWWPGAVEEYTRDNPRVRTINGRVLKISKKELPQPTEIVVIPWNAR
;
A
#
# COMPACT_ATOMS: atom_id res chain seq x y z
N MET A 1 11.34 21.84 -95.58
CA MET A 1 10.14 22.20 -94.91
C MET A 1 9.84 21.08 -94.01
N GLY A 2 10.38 21.03 -92.81
CA GLY A 2 10.35 19.93 -91.92
C GLY A 2 9.79 20.33 -90.57
N ALA A 3 8.74 19.66 -90.17
CA ALA A 3 8.14 19.84 -88.86
C ALA A 3 8.68 18.80 -87.91
N GLY A 4 9.41 19.20 -86.88
CA GLY A 4 9.96 18.36 -85.90
C GLY A 4 8.93 18.08 -84.78
N LEU A 5 8.62 16.81 -84.55
CA LEU A 5 7.86 16.37 -83.37
C LEU A 5 8.76 16.37 -82.14
N LYS A 6 8.37 17.11 -81.09
CA LYS A 6 8.96 17.03 -79.75
C LYS A 6 8.11 16.12 -78.91
N SER A 7 8.72 15.00 -78.48
CA SER A 7 8.20 14.07 -77.50
C SER A 7 8.15 14.71 -76.11
N LYS A 8 6.98 14.71 -75.45
CA LYS A 8 6.81 15.11 -74.08
C LYS A 8 7.01 13.88 -73.15
N LYS A 9 8.09 13.86 -72.35
CA LYS A 9 8.30 12.92 -71.29
C LYS A 9 7.41 13.30 -70.10
N SER A 10 6.47 12.47 -69.79
CA SER A 10 5.70 12.51 -68.56
C SER A 10 6.60 12.14 -67.36
N LYS A 11 6.66 13.00 -66.37
CA LYS A 11 7.32 12.72 -65.08
C LYS A 11 6.25 12.27 -64.11
N ASP A 12 6.15 10.96 -63.90
CA ASP A 12 5.36 10.39 -62.80
C ASP A 12 5.97 10.76 -61.46
N LYS A 13 5.33 11.66 -60.74
CA LYS A 13 5.63 11.94 -59.35
C LYS A 13 4.89 10.91 -58.49
N ARG A 14 5.59 9.85 -58.11
CA ARG A 14 5.11 8.95 -57.06
C ARG A 14 5.16 9.70 -55.73
N LEU A 15 3.99 10.00 -55.19
CA LEU A 15 3.80 10.60 -53.88
C LEU A 15 4.00 9.48 -52.85
N ILE A 16 5.17 9.49 -52.18
CA ILE A 16 5.44 8.57 -51.05
C ILE A 16 4.74 9.15 -49.83
N TRP A 17 3.65 8.52 -49.43
CA TRP A 17 3.04 8.80 -48.14
C TRP A 17 3.89 8.15 -47.03
N LEU A 18 4.67 8.95 -46.34
CA LEU A 18 5.28 8.58 -45.08
C LEU A 18 4.19 8.65 -44.02
N SER A 19 3.58 7.51 -43.72
CA SER A 19 2.75 7.35 -42.52
C SER A 19 3.65 7.43 -41.30
N ALA A 20 3.72 8.61 -40.68
CA ALA A 20 4.30 8.75 -39.35
C ALA A 20 3.40 8.01 -38.34
N LEU A 21 3.79 6.79 -38.03
CA LEU A 21 3.20 6.03 -36.93
C LEU A 21 3.61 6.72 -35.60
N GLY A 22 2.79 7.65 -35.14
CA GLY A 22 2.95 8.29 -33.84
C GLY A 22 2.84 7.23 -32.76
N LEU A 23 3.97 6.81 -32.19
CA LEU A 23 4.03 5.99 -31.00
C LEU A 23 3.50 6.83 -29.83
N LEU A 24 2.21 6.69 -29.53
CA LEU A 24 1.62 7.24 -28.32
C LEU A 24 2.29 6.53 -27.13
N LEU A 25 3.28 7.19 -26.55
CA LEU A 25 3.79 6.84 -25.22
C LEU A 25 2.68 7.11 -24.19
N LEU A 26 1.82 6.12 -24.00
CA LEU A 26 0.93 6.09 -22.83
C LEU A 26 1.83 6.05 -21.60
N PRO A 27 1.63 6.91 -20.61
CA PRO A 27 2.35 6.78 -19.36
C PRO A 27 2.05 5.39 -18.81
N ASN A 28 3.09 4.56 -18.66
CA ASN A 28 2.99 3.31 -17.93
C ASN A 28 2.61 3.66 -16.50
N LEU A 29 1.32 3.60 -16.18
CA LEU A 29 0.85 3.51 -14.81
C LEU A 29 1.45 2.21 -14.27
N ALA A 30 2.51 2.31 -13.48
CA ALA A 30 3.08 1.18 -12.79
C ALA A 30 2.00 0.63 -11.86
N LEU A 31 1.32 -0.42 -12.30
CA LEU A 31 0.35 -1.15 -11.50
C LEU A 31 1.12 -1.83 -10.37
N GLY A 32 0.64 -1.68 -9.13
CA GLY A 32 1.25 -2.32 -7.98
C GLY A 32 1.19 -3.86 -8.07
N PHE A 33 2.05 -4.54 -7.32
CA PHE A 33 2.19 -6.01 -7.33
C PHE A 33 0.93 -6.77 -6.87
N CYS A 34 -0.05 -6.07 -6.30
CA CYS A 34 -1.32 -6.64 -5.83
C CYS A 34 -2.46 -6.54 -6.87
N HIS A 35 -2.15 -6.24 -8.13
CA HIS A 35 -3.10 -6.30 -9.23
C HIS A 35 -3.18 -7.72 -9.79
N GLU A 36 -4.39 -8.22 -10.03
CA GLU A 36 -4.60 -9.43 -10.83
C GLU A 36 -4.25 -9.07 -12.28
N MET A 37 -3.11 -9.56 -12.76
CA MET A 37 -2.79 -9.47 -14.19
C MET A 37 -3.57 -10.56 -14.91
N GLU A 38 -4.62 -10.18 -15.64
CA GLU A 38 -5.11 -11.02 -16.72
C GLU A 38 -4.06 -11.02 -17.83
N VAL A 39 -3.17 -12.00 -17.78
CA VAL A 39 -2.20 -12.21 -18.85
C VAL A 39 -2.87 -13.07 -19.93
N VAL A 40 -3.43 -12.40 -20.91
CA VAL A 40 -3.84 -13.06 -22.14
C VAL A 40 -2.56 -13.54 -22.87
N GLY A 41 -2.26 -14.82 -22.75
CA GLY A 41 -1.34 -15.51 -23.65
C GLY A 41 0.15 -15.61 -23.26
N ALA A 42 0.59 -15.19 -22.06
CA ALA A 42 1.96 -15.45 -21.61
C ALA A 42 1.98 -16.59 -20.59
N ARG A 43 2.77 -17.64 -20.85
CA ARG A 43 3.09 -18.65 -19.84
C ARG A 43 3.93 -17.99 -18.76
N VAL A 44 3.30 -17.59 -17.66
CA VAL A 44 4.02 -17.22 -16.45
C VAL A 44 4.63 -18.50 -15.89
N TYR A 45 5.94 -18.63 -15.95
CA TYR A 45 6.65 -19.64 -15.17
C TYR A 45 6.42 -19.28 -13.71
N ARG A 46 5.53 -20.00 -13.04
CA ARG A 46 5.48 -20.00 -11.58
C ARG A 46 6.82 -20.56 -11.13
N VAL A 47 7.70 -19.72 -10.67
CA VAL A 47 8.84 -20.18 -9.88
C VAL A 47 8.26 -20.88 -8.66
N ALA A 48 8.56 -22.16 -8.57
CA ALA A 48 7.91 -23.10 -7.69
C ALA A 48 8.11 -22.80 -6.21
N ALA A 49 7.16 -23.35 -5.46
CA ALA A 49 7.23 -23.73 -4.06
C ALA A 49 7.38 -22.59 -3.07
N ASN A 50 6.30 -21.82 -2.89
CA ASN A 50 6.01 -21.33 -1.56
C ASN A 50 5.58 -22.53 -0.71
N VAL A 51 6.41 -22.92 0.25
CA VAL A 51 5.91 -23.55 1.45
C VAL A 51 4.85 -22.57 1.96
N PRO A 52 3.61 -22.98 2.24
CA PRO A 52 2.61 -22.07 2.79
C PRO A 52 3.12 -21.55 4.13
N GLY A 53 3.78 -20.39 4.11
CA GLY A 53 4.36 -19.80 5.28
C GLY A 53 3.33 -18.96 6.04
N GLU A 54 3.39 -19.02 7.35
CA GLU A 54 2.71 -18.05 8.19
C GLU A 54 3.48 -16.74 8.16
N ILE A 55 2.79 -15.62 7.95
CA ILE A 55 3.31 -14.29 8.26
C ILE A 55 2.93 -13.92 9.69
N LEU A 56 3.75 -13.08 10.31
CA LEU A 56 3.46 -12.52 11.63
C LEU A 56 3.20 -11.04 11.48
N ILE A 57 2.12 -10.56 12.07
CA ILE A 57 1.81 -9.13 12.18
C ILE A 57 1.77 -8.79 13.65
N GLU A 58 2.75 -8.04 14.12
CA GLU A 58 2.89 -7.62 15.51
C GLU A 58 2.63 -6.11 15.63
N TRP A 59 1.70 -5.71 16.50
CA TRP A 59 1.39 -4.32 16.74
C TRP A 59 2.14 -3.76 17.95
N PHE A 60 2.83 -2.64 17.75
CA PHE A 60 3.59 -1.96 18.80
C PHE A 60 2.88 -0.70 19.32
N GLY A 61 1.62 -0.51 18.95
CA GLY A 61 0.85 0.69 19.27
C GLY A 61 0.99 1.77 18.18
N HIS A 62 0.15 2.80 18.28
CA HIS A 62 0.06 3.85 17.26
C HIS A 62 -0.14 3.22 15.87
N SER A 63 0.58 3.67 14.83
CA SER A 63 0.58 3.06 13.49
C SER A 63 1.79 2.13 13.27
N THR A 64 2.43 1.66 14.35
CA THR A 64 3.65 0.87 14.26
C THR A 64 3.37 -0.61 14.28
N PHE A 65 3.64 -1.28 13.18
CA PHE A 65 3.59 -2.74 13.05
C PHE A 65 4.96 -3.31 12.66
N GLN A 66 5.26 -4.51 13.11
CA GLN A 66 6.27 -5.34 12.48
C GLN A 66 5.59 -6.48 11.73
N ILE A 67 5.80 -6.51 10.41
CA ILE A 67 5.33 -7.60 9.56
C ILE A 67 6.55 -8.48 9.26
N THR A 68 6.43 -9.78 9.55
CA THR A 68 7.50 -10.74 9.32
C THR A 68 7.04 -11.79 8.32
N SER A 69 7.76 -11.94 7.21
CA SER A 69 7.49 -12.98 6.21
C SER A 69 7.88 -14.38 6.73
N ALA A 70 7.37 -15.42 6.10
CA ALA A 70 7.75 -16.80 6.41
C ALA A 70 9.28 -17.06 6.27
N LYS A 71 9.96 -16.27 5.45
CA LYS A 71 11.44 -16.33 5.31
C LYS A 71 12.19 -15.45 6.32
N GLY A 72 11.47 -14.79 7.22
CA GLY A 72 12.04 -13.96 8.28
C GLY A 72 12.39 -12.54 7.86
N THR A 73 11.94 -12.05 6.71
CA THR A 73 12.09 -10.63 6.35
C THR A 73 11.16 -9.80 7.22
N ARG A 74 11.69 -8.81 7.92
CA ARG A 74 10.97 -7.95 8.86
C ARG A 74 10.84 -6.53 8.34
N ILE A 75 9.60 -6.06 8.28
CA ILE A 75 9.19 -4.71 7.90
C ILE A 75 8.70 -4.02 9.16
N LEU A 76 9.14 -2.80 9.43
CA LEU A 76 8.60 -1.94 10.48
C LEU A 76 7.89 -0.77 9.83
N THR A 77 6.61 -0.58 10.13
CA THR A 77 5.83 0.55 9.63
C THR A 77 5.82 1.68 10.65
N ASP A 78 5.89 2.90 10.18
CA ASP A 78 5.69 4.16 10.94
C ASP A 78 6.21 4.08 12.39
N PRO A 79 7.53 3.98 12.61
CA PRO A 79 8.09 3.80 13.95
C PRO A 79 7.76 5.01 14.85
N HIS A 80 7.11 4.74 15.99
CA HIS A 80 6.72 5.77 16.95
C HIS A 80 7.90 6.20 17.84
N GLY A 81 7.83 7.42 18.39
CA GLY A 81 8.82 7.93 19.33
C GLY A 81 8.42 7.82 20.79
N ARG A 82 7.41 7.00 21.14
CA ARG A 82 6.82 6.93 22.46
C ARG A 82 7.56 5.92 23.34
N ASP A 83 7.89 6.32 24.58
CA ASP A 83 8.60 5.46 25.53
C ASP A 83 7.64 4.54 26.33
N ASP A 84 6.35 4.88 26.36
CA ASP A 84 5.31 4.12 27.03
C ASP A 84 4.74 2.98 26.17
N LEU A 85 5.14 2.87 24.91
CA LEU A 85 4.74 1.82 24.00
C LEU A 85 5.87 0.79 23.78
N PRO A 86 5.52 -0.46 23.48
CA PRO A 86 6.51 -1.51 23.22
C PRO A 86 7.32 -1.22 21.96
N ARG A 87 8.51 -1.82 21.89
CA ARG A 87 9.45 -1.68 20.77
C ARG A 87 9.87 -3.05 20.23
N PRO A 88 10.15 -3.18 18.92
CA PRO A 88 10.60 -4.45 18.36
C PRO A 88 11.93 -4.90 18.97
N ALA A 89 12.03 -6.19 19.28
CA ALA A 89 13.24 -6.77 19.84
C ALA A 89 14.29 -7.09 18.77
N LEU A 90 13.86 -7.50 17.57
CA LEU A 90 14.72 -7.99 16.50
C LEU A 90 15.05 -6.89 15.48
N PRO A 91 16.23 -6.97 14.82
CA PRO A 91 16.58 -6.06 13.72
C PRO A 91 15.60 -6.14 12.56
N GLN A 92 15.31 -5.00 11.93
CA GLN A 92 14.48 -4.91 10.75
C GLN A 92 15.31 -4.96 9.46
N HIS A 93 14.66 -5.31 8.34
CA HIS A 93 15.23 -5.27 7.00
C HIS A 93 14.71 -4.07 6.21
N ILE A 94 13.46 -3.69 6.48
CA ILE A 94 12.75 -2.59 5.83
C ILE A 94 12.10 -1.75 6.92
N VAL A 95 12.17 -0.42 6.79
CA VAL A 95 11.38 0.53 7.59
C VAL A 95 10.64 1.44 6.63
N THR A 96 9.37 1.68 6.87
CA THR A 96 8.57 2.62 6.07
C THR A 96 8.07 3.76 6.94
N THR A 97 7.95 4.96 6.34
CA THR A 97 7.34 6.13 6.97
C THR A 97 6.30 6.71 6.03
N SER A 98 5.03 6.70 6.45
CA SER A 98 3.92 7.20 5.63
C SER A 98 3.98 8.71 5.43
N HIS A 99 4.45 9.44 6.44
CA HIS A 99 4.65 10.88 6.41
C HIS A 99 5.68 11.30 7.46
N GLN A 100 6.15 12.55 7.37
CA GLN A 100 7.19 13.09 8.25
C GLN A 100 6.56 13.75 9.48
N HIS A 101 6.12 12.93 10.43
CA HIS A 101 5.63 13.35 11.73
C HIS A 101 6.32 12.52 12.81
N GLY A 102 6.75 13.11 13.92
CA GLY A 102 7.55 12.41 14.93
C GLY A 102 7.04 11.03 15.35
N PRO A 103 5.74 10.87 15.66
CA PRO A 103 5.15 9.57 15.98
C PRO A 103 5.08 8.54 14.83
N HIS A 104 5.47 8.90 13.60
CA HIS A 104 5.45 8.03 12.41
C HIS A 104 6.80 7.90 11.72
N SER A 105 7.80 8.68 12.14
CA SER A 105 9.10 8.74 11.47
C SER A 105 10.30 8.68 12.44
N ASN A 106 10.11 8.08 13.63
CA ASN A 106 11.18 7.93 14.61
C ASN A 106 12.09 6.74 14.28
N LEU A 107 13.02 6.96 13.36
CA LEU A 107 13.94 5.92 12.88
C LEU A 107 14.86 5.35 13.98
N TRP A 108 15.03 6.05 15.13
CA TRP A 108 15.77 5.53 16.29
C TRP A 108 15.15 4.28 16.91
N MET A 109 13.88 4.01 16.62
CA MET A 109 13.21 2.79 17.05
C MET A 109 13.69 1.56 16.28
N ALA A 110 14.16 1.76 15.07
CA ALA A 110 14.64 0.70 14.21
C ALA A 110 15.98 0.14 14.69
N LYS A 111 16.16 -1.17 14.53
CA LYS A 111 17.38 -1.88 14.86
C LYS A 111 18.05 -2.45 13.61
N GLY A 112 19.36 -2.64 13.67
CA GLY A 112 20.14 -3.14 12.55
C GLY A 112 20.42 -2.06 11.51
N ASN A 113 20.48 -2.44 10.24
CA ASN A 113 20.74 -1.55 9.11
C ASN A 113 19.65 -1.73 8.03
N PRO A 114 18.40 -1.32 8.31
CA PRO A 114 17.29 -1.51 7.37
C PRO A 114 17.37 -0.57 6.17
N VAL A 115 16.75 -0.97 5.07
CA VAL A 115 16.42 -0.05 3.98
C VAL A 115 15.25 0.82 4.43
N ILE A 116 15.44 2.14 4.39
CA ILE A 116 14.40 3.12 4.74
C ILE A 116 13.64 3.52 3.48
N LEU A 117 12.34 3.34 3.50
CA LEU A 117 11.42 3.73 2.43
C LEU A 117 10.49 4.83 2.96
N GLU A 118 10.77 6.06 2.56
CA GLU A 118 9.94 7.20 2.91
C GLU A 118 8.85 7.40 1.88
N GLY A 119 7.59 7.58 2.30
CA GLY A 119 6.44 7.84 1.43
C GLY A 119 6.38 9.25 0.87
N LEU A 120 7.10 10.18 1.50
CA LEU A 120 7.16 11.59 1.09
C LEU A 120 8.61 12.04 0.85
N THR A 121 8.77 13.09 0.07
CA THR A 121 10.05 13.81 -0.08
C THR A 121 10.41 14.54 1.22
N PRO A 122 11.69 14.91 1.42
CA PRO A 122 12.07 15.74 2.55
C PRO A 122 11.20 16.99 2.67
N GLY A 123 10.75 17.31 3.88
CA GLY A 123 9.79 18.39 4.12
C GLY A 123 8.32 18.03 3.88
N GLY A 124 8.02 16.82 3.39
CA GLY A 124 6.63 16.35 3.19
C GLY A 124 5.90 16.98 2.01
N GLU A 125 6.62 17.69 1.13
CA GLU A 125 6.00 18.48 0.05
C GLU A 125 5.40 17.62 -1.06
N ASN A 126 6.01 16.47 -1.37
CA ASN A 126 5.57 15.59 -2.44
C ASN A 126 5.61 14.13 -2.03
N TRP A 127 4.80 13.29 -2.71
CA TRP A 127 4.89 11.85 -2.55
C TRP A 127 6.11 11.30 -3.26
N ARG A 128 6.74 10.30 -2.64
CA ARG A 128 7.70 9.43 -3.32
C ARG A 128 6.95 8.26 -3.94
N SER A 129 7.19 8.02 -5.20
CA SER A 129 6.74 6.80 -5.86
C SER A 129 7.69 5.66 -5.49
N VAL A 130 7.34 4.91 -4.46
CA VAL A 130 8.06 3.68 -4.12
C VAL A 130 7.46 2.54 -4.94
N HIS A 131 8.31 1.77 -5.61
CA HIS A 131 7.94 0.53 -6.29
C HIS A 131 9.19 -0.36 -6.35
N THR A 132 9.35 -1.26 -5.41
CA THR A 132 10.59 -2.02 -5.23
C THR A 132 10.35 -3.39 -4.62
N SER A 133 11.36 -4.25 -4.70
CA SER A 133 11.38 -5.52 -3.98
C SER A 133 12.67 -5.61 -3.16
N ILE A 134 12.54 -6.00 -1.91
CA ILE A 134 13.64 -6.17 -0.96
C ILE A 134 13.50 -7.57 -0.37
N LYS A 135 14.47 -8.44 -0.64
CA LYS A 135 14.42 -9.86 -0.31
C LYS A 135 13.16 -10.50 -0.94
N ASP A 136 12.27 -11.05 -0.15
CA ASP A 136 11.02 -11.71 -0.53
C ASP A 136 9.77 -10.83 -0.37
N VAL A 137 9.97 -9.53 -0.15
CA VAL A 137 8.89 -8.55 0.02
C VAL A 137 8.88 -7.56 -1.14
N SER A 138 7.73 -7.36 -1.76
CA SER A 138 7.51 -6.26 -2.72
C SER A 138 6.74 -5.14 -2.05
N VAL A 139 7.13 -3.88 -2.33
CA VAL A 139 6.58 -2.68 -1.70
C VAL A 139 6.25 -1.63 -2.74
N TYR A 140 5.07 -1.02 -2.62
CA TYR A 140 4.73 0.18 -3.39
C TYR A 140 3.90 1.16 -2.57
N THR A 141 3.79 2.40 -3.05
CA THR A 141 3.02 3.46 -2.38
C THR A 141 1.86 3.95 -3.22
N VAL A 142 0.78 4.37 -2.52
CA VAL A 142 -0.36 5.08 -3.10
C VAL A 142 -0.46 6.46 -2.45
N PRO A 143 -0.48 7.56 -3.23
CA PRO A 143 -0.64 8.90 -2.72
C PRO A 143 -1.97 9.08 -1.98
N ALA A 144 -1.92 9.67 -0.78
CA ALA A 144 -3.09 10.00 0.02
C ALA A 144 -2.86 11.31 0.78
N TYR A 145 -3.86 11.74 1.55
CA TYR A 145 -3.78 12.94 2.36
C TYR A 145 -4.12 12.64 3.82
N HIS A 146 -3.54 13.44 4.70
CA HIS A 146 -3.76 13.38 6.13
C HIS A 146 -5.03 14.15 6.57
N ASP A 147 -5.79 14.68 5.64
CA ASP A 147 -7.03 15.42 5.88
C ASP A 147 -7.98 15.40 4.68
N LYS A 148 -9.22 15.85 4.89
CA LYS A 148 -10.28 15.93 3.87
C LYS A 148 -10.09 17.09 2.88
N SER A 149 -9.21 18.04 3.21
CA SER A 149 -8.92 19.22 2.41
C SER A 149 -7.71 19.05 1.48
N ARG A 150 -7.40 17.82 1.09
CA ARG A 150 -6.27 17.47 0.21
C ARG A 150 -4.91 17.94 0.74
N GLY A 151 -4.71 17.75 2.04
CA GLY A 151 -3.44 18.08 2.69
C GLY A 151 -3.27 19.54 3.09
N HIS A 152 -4.29 20.39 2.90
CA HIS A 152 -4.18 21.80 3.27
C HIS A 152 -4.06 22.04 4.79
N GLN A 153 -4.55 21.12 5.61
CA GLN A 153 -4.52 21.26 7.07
C GLN A 153 -3.39 20.44 7.72
N ARG A 154 -3.12 19.23 7.23
CA ARG A 154 -2.19 18.29 7.87
C ARG A 154 -1.17 17.69 6.92
N GLY A 155 -1.20 18.09 5.66
CA GLY A 155 -0.24 17.62 4.67
C GLY A 155 -0.64 16.32 3.97
N LYS A 156 0.37 15.73 3.38
CA LYS A 156 0.27 14.49 2.61
C LYS A 156 0.49 13.27 3.48
N ASN A 157 -0.02 12.15 3.04
CA ASN A 157 0.19 10.82 3.58
C ASN A 157 0.45 9.86 2.43
N ALA A 158 1.22 8.82 2.64
CA ALA A 158 1.43 7.76 1.67
C ALA A 158 0.92 6.43 2.25
N ILE A 159 0.05 5.77 1.52
CA ILE A 159 -0.35 4.40 1.85
C ILE A 159 0.75 3.48 1.36
N PHE A 160 1.29 2.63 2.23
CA PHE A 160 2.22 1.58 1.85
C PHE A 160 1.48 0.27 1.61
N VAL A 161 1.79 -0.37 0.50
CA VAL A 161 1.29 -1.70 0.19
C VAL A 161 2.46 -2.67 0.10
N PHE A 162 2.34 -3.77 0.83
CA PHE A 162 3.33 -4.84 0.90
C PHE A 162 2.73 -6.11 0.32
N ARG A 163 3.48 -6.79 -0.55
CA ARG A 163 3.22 -8.19 -0.88
C ARG A 163 4.20 -9.06 -0.15
N VAL A 164 3.69 -9.87 0.79
CA VAL A 164 4.45 -10.76 1.67
C VAL A 164 3.82 -12.15 1.59
N ASP A 165 4.58 -13.16 1.15
CA ASP A 165 4.09 -14.54 1.01
C ASP A 165 2.72 -14.65 0.30
N ASP A 166 2.55 -13.94 -0.82
CA ASP A 166 1.32 -13.83 -1.61
C ASP A 166 0.11 -13.19 -0.88
N ILE A 167 0.34 -12.58 0.27
CA ILE A 167 -0.64 -11.76 0.99
C ILE A 167 -0.34 -10.29 0.70
N CYS A 168 -1.36 -9.55 0.26
CA CYS A 168 -1.28 -8.11 0.04
C CYS A 168 -1.79 -7.36 1.26
N ILE A 169 -0.91 -6.57 1.88
CA ILE A 169 -1.17 -5.82 3.12
C ILE A 169 -1.09 -4.33 2.79
N ALA A 170 -2.14 -3.55 3.09
CA ALA A 170 -2.10 -2.10 3.00
C ALA A 170 -2.04 -1.48 4.39
N HIS A 171 -1.05 -0.61 4.61
CA HIS A 171 -0.91 0.24 5.77
C HIS A 171 -1.33 1.66 5.39
N LEU A 172 -2.44 2.13 5.95
CA LEU A 172 -3.05 3.39 5.55
C LEU A 172 -2.35 4.62 6.13
N GLY A 173 -1.41 4.44 7.10
CA GLY A 173 -0.81 5.56 7.83
C GLY A 173 -1.88 6.42 8.48
N ASP A 174 -1.73 7.73 8.40
CA ASP A 174 -2.71 8.69 8.91
C ASP A 174 -3.69 9.14 7.82
N LEU A 175 -4.34 8.18 7.16
CA LEU A 175 -5.37 8.49 6.17
C LEU A 175 -6.45 9.40 6.77
N GLY A 176 -6.71 10.55 6.16
CA GLY A 176 -7.67 11.56 6.64
C GLY A 176 -8.94 11.70 5.81
N HIS A 177 -9.19 10.82 4.83
CA HIS A 177 -10.34 10.92 3.91
C HIS A 177 -10.79 9.55 3.39
N LEU A 178 -11.98 9.48 2.78
CA LEU A 178 -12.41 8.30 2.04
C LEU A 178 -11.56 8.12 0.78
N LEU A 179 -11.33 6.87 0.38
CA LEU A 179 -10.53 6.58 -0.81
C LEU A 179 -11.26 6.96 -2.09
N THR A 180 -10.54 7.57 -3.01
CA THR A 180 -11.04 7.86 -4.36
C THR A 180 -11.00 6.61 -5.25
N PRO A 181 -11.79 6.56 -6.34
CA PRO A 181 -11.73 5.46 -7.29
C PRO A 181 -10.32 5.20 -7.84
N ASP A 182 -9.53 6.26 -8.10
CA ASP A 182 -8.16 6.13 -8.57
C ASP A 182 -7.24 5.53 -7.50
N GLN A 183 -7.39 5.93 -6.23
CA GLN A 183 -6.64 5.33 -5.13
C GLN A 183 -7.00 3.86 -4.94
N LEU A 184 -8.28 3.49 -5.02
CA LEU A 184 -8.73 2.09 -4.98
C LEU A 184 -8.14 1.28 -6.13
N LYS A 185 -8.12 1.86 -7.33
CA LYS A 185 -7.47 1.25 -8.48
C LYS A 185 -5.97 1.09 -8.27
N MET A 186 -5.28 2.07 -7.69
CA MET A 186 -3.84 2.00 -7.39
C MET A 186 -3.52 0.99 -6.28
N LEU A 187 -4.39 0.85 -5.28
CA LEU A 187 -4.25 -0.14 -4.21
C LEU A 187 -4.32 -1.57 -4.75
N GLY A 188 -5.18 -1.84 -5.72
CA GLY A 188 -5.45 -3.19 -6.19
C GLY A 188 -6.17 -4.06 -5.15
N LYS A 189 -5.97 -5.37 -5.20
CA LYS A 189 -6.61 -6.32 -4.30
C LYS A 189 -5.83 -6.43 -2.99
N ILE A 190 -6.43 -6.00 -1.90
CA ILE A 190 -5.84 -6.04 -0.57
C ILE A 190 -6.44 -7.20 0.23
N ASP A 191 -5.59 -8.01 0.83
CA ASP A 191 -5.99 -9.12 1.71
C ASP A 191 -6.11 -8.63 3.17
N ILE A 192 -5.17 -7.82 3.64
CA ILE A 192 -5.14 -7.31 5.02
C ILE A 192 -5.03 -5.78 4.98
N LEU A 193 -5.91 -5.10 5.70
CA LEU A 193 -5.95 -3.66 5.83
C LEU A 193 -5.62 -3.24 7.26
N LEU A 194 -4.57 -2.44 7.44
CA LEU A 194 -4.24 -1.78 8.70
C LEU A 194 -4.88 -0.39 8.64
N VAL A 195 -5.87 -0.13 9.51
CA VAL A 195 -6.77 1.02 9.38
C VAL A 195 -6.78 1.90 10.64
N PRO A 196 -6.46 3.22 10.51
CA PRO A 196 -6.33 4.09 11.67
C PRO A 196 -7.68 4.51 12.23
N LEU A 197 -7.79 4.61 13.58
CA LEU A 197 -8.98 5.01 14.32
C LEU A 197 -8.72 6.19 15.27
N ALA A 198 -7.77 7.08 15.00
CA ALA A 198 -7.46 8.21 15.89
C ALA A 198 -8.54 9.31 15.92
N GLY A 199 -9.58 9.15 15.09
CA GLY A 199 -10.72 10.06 15.00
C GLY A 199 -10.46 11.27 14.09
N GLY A 200 -11.54 11.94 13.69
CA GLY A 200 -11.57 12.94 12.61
C GLY A 200 -10.64 14.15 12.77
N PHE A 201 -9.99 14.30 13.91
CA PHE A 201 -8.96 15.33 14.08
C PHE A 201 -7.59 14.86 13.56
N TYR A 202 -7.18 13.62 13.79
CA TYR A 202 -5.87 13.09 13.39
C TYR A 202 -5.95 12.20 12.15
N THR A 203 -6.97 11.35 12.08
CA THR A 203 -7.20 10.41 10.97
C THR A 203 -8.67 10.37 10.62
N ILE A 204 -9.10 9.42 9.78
CA ILE A 204 -10.52 9.14 9.58
C ILE A 204 -11.22 8.77 10.90
N THR A 205 -12.51 9.08 11.01
CA THR A 205 -13.37 8.64 12.11
C THR A 205 -13.63 7.12 12.04
N ALA A 206 -14.09 6.53 13.12
CA ALA A 206 -14.47 5.11 13.13
C ALA A 206 -15.55 4.77 12.09
N SER A 207 -16.50 5.68 11.86
CA SER A 207 -17.50 5.55 10.80
C SER A 207 -16.89 5.56 9.40
N GLU A 208 -15.95 6.48 9.14
CA GLU A 208 -15.23 6.56 7.86
C GLU A 208 -14.30 5.37 7.67
N ALA A 209 -13.69 4.86 8.75
CA ALA A 209 -12.89 3.64 8.71
C ALA A 209 -13.73 2.41 8.30
N ARG A 210 -14.99 2.32 8.77
CA ARG A 210 -15.93 1.30 8.26
C ARG A 210 -16.17 1.44 6.76
N GLU A 211 -16.35 2.67 6.30
CA GLU A 211 -16.59 2.92 4.87
C GLU A 211 -15.35 2.61 4.03
N VAL A 212 -14.16 3.02 4.46
CA VAL A 212 -12.89 2.66 3.82
C VAL A 212 -12.71 1.13 3.78
N THR A 213 -13.05 0.43 4.87
CA THR A 213 -13.00 -1.04 4.90
C THR A 213 -13.97 -1.65 3.88
N LYS A 214 -15.17 -1.09 3.70
CA LYS A 214 -16.10 -1.51 2.64
C LYS A 214 -15.58 -1.19 1.25
N GLN A 215 -14.97 -0.03 1.04
CA GLN A 215 -14.38 0.35 -0.24
C GLN A 215 -13.25 -0.60 -0.67
N VAL A 216 -12.37 -0.97 0.25
CA VAL A 216 -11.21 -1.85 0.00
C VAL A 216 -11.62 -3.31 -0.05
N HIS A 217 -12.63 -3.70 0.73
CA HIS A 217 -13.14 -5.08 0.81
C HIS A 217 -12.05 -6.12 1.15
N PRO A 218 -11.22 -5.91 2.19
CA PRO A 218 -10.14 -6.82 2.54
C PRO A 218 -10.69 -8.13 3.11
N ARG A 219 -9.83 -9.12 3.26
CA ARG A 219 -10.14 -10.36 3.98
C ARG A 219 -10.08 -10.16 5.49
N ILE A 220 -9.10 -9.39 5.95
CA ILE A 220 -8.92 -8.98 7.34
C ILE A 220 -8.74 -7.47 7.39
N ALA A 221 -9.42 -6.82 8.35
CA ALA A 221 -9.15 -5.44 8.73
C ALA A 221 -8.65 -5.40 10.18
N ILE A 222 -7.53 -4.73 10.40
CA ILE A 222 -6.92 -4.58 11.73
C ILE A 222 -6.95 -3.10 12.09
N PRO A 223 -7.75 -2.68 13.09
CA PRO A 223 -7.76 -1.31 13.55
C PRO A 223 -6.45 -0.98 14.29
N ASP A 224 -5.95 0.21 14.05
CA ASP A 224 -4.77 0.75 14.71
C ASP A 224 -4.95 2.23 15.09
N HIS A 225 -3.93 2.88 15.58
CA HIS A 225 -3.89 4.29 15.94
C HIS A 225 -5.05 4.72 16.86
N TYR A 226 -5.38 3.89 17.84
CA TYR A 226 -6.37 4.21 18.86
C TYR A 226 -5.80 4.00 20.26
N TRP A 227 -6.35 4.70 21.25
CA TRP A 227 -5.93 4.65 22.65
C TRP A 227 -7.08 4.49 23.63
N TRP A 228 -8.30 4.32 23.13
CA TRP A 228 -9.47 4.01 23.96
C TRP A 228 -10.38 2.97 23.28
N PRO A 229 -10.98 2.08 24.06
CA PRO A 229 -11.80 0.99 23.50
C PRO A 229 -13.00 1.46 22.66
N GLY A 230 -13.61 2.59 23.02
CA GLY A 230 -14.81 3.11 22.34
C GLY A 230 -14.61 3.38 20.85
N ALA A 231 -13.38 3.69 20.39
CA ALA A 231 -13.10 3.82 18.96
C ALA A 231 -13.25 2.47 18.23
N VAL A 232 -12.77 1.39 18.86
CA VAL A 232 -12.90 0.03 18.33
C VAL A 232 -14.36 -0.44 18.37
N GLU A 233 -15.07 -0.17 19.46
CA GLU A 233 -16.50 -0.50 19.59
C GLU A 233 -17.32 0.21 18.51
N GLU A 234 -17.04 1.47 18.26
CA GLU A 234 -17.69 2.22 17.17
C GLU A 234 -17.33 1.65 15.80
N TYR A 235 -16.06 1.32 15.57
CA TYR A 235 -15.61 0.77 14.29
C TYR A 235 -16.21 -0.60 14.01
N THR A 236 -16.29 -1.46 15.03
CA THR A 236 -16.79 -2.84 14.91
C THR A 236 -18.31 -2.95 14.95
N ARG A 237 -19.02 -1.84 15.27
CA ARG A 237 -20.48 -1.82 15.35
C ARG A 237 -21.08 -2.38 14.05
N ASP A 238 -22.06 -3.27 14.22
CA ASP A 238 -22.78 -3.93 13.13
C ASP A 238 -21.95 -4.87 12.24
N ASN A 239 -20.68 -5.13 12.58
CA ASN A 239 -19.92 -6.17 11.91
C ASN A 239 -20.11 -7.52 12.59
N PRO A 240 -20.65 -8.54 11.91
CA PRO A 240 -20.93 -9.84 12.53
C PRO A 240 -19.67 -10.69 12.77
N ARG A 241 -18.53 -10.28 12.25
CA ARG A 241 -17.26 -11.02 12.30
C ARG A 241 -16.16 -10.18 12.92
N VAL A 242 -16.12 -10.19 14.23
CA VAL A 242 -15.10 -9.51 15.04
C VAL A 242 -14.40 -10.54 15.92
N ARG A 243 -13.08 -10.55 15.88
CA ARG A 243 -12.24 -11.41 16.72
C ARG A 243 -11.17 -10.58 17.41
N THR A 244 -11.11 -10.66 18.72
CA THR A 244 -9.99 -10.11 19.50
C THR A 244 -8.97 -11.21 19.75
N ILE A 245 -7.70 -10.96 19.49
CA ILE A 245 -6.62 -11.92 19.74
C ILE A 245 -6.04 -11.73 21.15
N ASN A 246 -5.40 -12.78 21.64
CA ASN A 246 -4.60 -12.71 22.87
C ASN A 246 -3.18 -12.24 22.51
N GLY A 247 -2.69 -11.20 23.22
CA GLY A 247 -1.38 -10.63 22.94
C GLY A 247 -1.37 -9.74 21.68
N ARG A 248 -0.18 -9.43 21.17
CA ARG A 248 0.03 -8.43 20.13
C ARG A 248 0.35 -9.00 18.74
N VAL A 249 0.44 -10.32 18.60
CA VAL A 249 0.89 -10.99 17.36
C VAL A 249 -0.25 -11.77 16.71
N LEU A 250 -0.61 -11.37 15.51
CA LEU A 250 -1.46 -12.17 14.62
C LEU A 250 -0.55 -13.05 13.76
N LYS A 251 -0.82 -14.36 13.74
CA LYS A 251 -0.24 -15.33 12.82
C LYS A 251 -1.28 -15.67 11.77
N ILE A 252 -0.92 -15.64 10.50
CA ILE A 252 -1.86 -15.90 9.40
C ILE A 252 -1.14 -16.40 8.15
N SER A 253 -1.73 -17.32 7.46
CA SER A 253 -1.30 -17.77 6.13
C SER A 253 -2.38 -17.44 5.09
N LYS A 254 -2.00 -17.42 3.80
CA LYS A 254 -2.91 -17.10 2.70
C LYS A 254 -4.17 -17.96 2.69
N LYS A 255 -4.06 -19.26 3.00
CA LYS A 255 -5.17 -20.21 3.02
C LYS A 255 -6.16 -20.00 4.17
N GLU A 256 -5.72 -19.32 5.25
CA GLU A 256 -6.52 -19.05 6.44
C GLU A 256 -7.26 -17.72 6.38
N LEU A 257 -7.06 -16.94 5.32
CA LEU A 257 -7.74 -15.67 5.14
C LEU A 257 -9.26 -15.88 5.06
N PRO A 258 -10.05 -15.23 5.93
CA PRO A 258 -11.50 -15.43 6.00
C PRO A 258 -12.24 -14.84 4.80
N GLN A 259 -13.49 -15.24 4.63
CA GLN A 259 -14.46 -14.62 3.74
C GLN A 259 -15.86 -14.79 4.33
N PRO A 260 -16.65 -13.73 4.44
CA PRO A 260 -16.36 -12.32 4.16
C PRO A 260 -15.34 -11.70 5.12
N THR A 261 -15.11 -10.38 5.00
CA THR A 261 -14.17 -9.61 5.84
C THR A 261 -14.37 -9.87 7.33
N GLU A 262 -13.28 -10.18 8.03
CA GLU A 262 -13.21 -10.25 9.50
C GLU A 262 -12.45 -9.04 10.05
N ILE A 263 -12.96 -8.43 11.11
CA ILE A 263 -12.20 -7.44 11.88
C ILE A 263 -11.41 -8.18 12.95
N VAL A 264 -10.10 -8.06 12.94
CA VAL A 264 -9.21 -8.64 13.95
C VAL A 264 -8.67 -7.52 14.84
N VAL A 265 -9.08 -7.52 16.09
CA VAL A 265 -8.65 -6.54 17.09
C VAL A 265 -7.43 -7.07 17.83
N ILE A 266 -6.33 -6.31 17.75
CA ILE A 266 -5.15 -6.50 18.59
C ILE A 266 -5.28 -5.52 19.76
N PRO A 267 -5.40 -5.97 21.01
CA PRO A 267 -5.64 -5.06 22.14
C PRO A 267 -4.50 -4.07 22.32
N TRP A 268 -4.82 -2.78 22.50
CA TRP A 268 -3.82 -1.71 22.69
C TRP A 268 -2.96 -1.89 23.95
N ASN A 269 -3.47 -2.61 24.95
CA ASN A 269 -2.79 -2.94 26.20
C ASN A 269 -2.24 -4.37 26.24
N ALA A 270 -2.14 -5.04 25.09
CA ALA A 270 -1.58 -6.38 25.00
C ALA A 270 -0.10 -6.37 25.43
N ARG A 271 0.24 -7.25 26.36
CA ARG A 271 1.61 -7.45 26.87
C ARG A 271 2.29 -8.63 26.21
#